data_b455d6301e9afa095c04fa73457eb360
#
_entry.id   b455d6301e9afa095c04fa73457eb360
#
_cell.length_a   1.000
_cell.length_b   1.000
_cell.length_c   1.000
_cell.angle_alpha   90.00
_cell.angle_beta   90.00
_cell.angle_gamma   90.00
#
_symmetry.space_group_name_H-M   'P 1'
#
loop_
_entity.id
_entity.type
_entity.pdbx_description
1 polymer ?
#
loop_
_entity_poly.entity_id
_entity_poly.type
_entity_poly.pdbx_seq_one_letter_code
_entity_poly.pdbx_strand_id
1 'polypeptide(L)'
;MDGTMVQLNEENYIVNFITKSAFKYEDADTYYKTVNIYKFSKEFARNRYVPFLHAYCKAMGNNEYYEQVLKVITYLDNSELKALPIGNEKWYEIDDIQDLDIAECIFAEDNDKLAKINSRYGGYWRFPGMIDYCYLVNPYFPTRRMMDEIRSNFDALLTEYPSGLRVNSLIA
;
A
#
# COMPACT_ATOMS: atom_id res chain seq x y z
N MET A 1 -0.43 -0.02 -4.78
CA MET A 1 -1.30 0.85 -3.97
C MET A 1 -1.91 -0.03 -2.90
N ASP A 2 -1.66 0.32 -1.68
CA ASP A 2 -2.19 -0.36 -0.50
C ASP A 2 -2.95 0.65 0.36
N GLY A 3 -4.11 0.24 0.93
CA GLY A 3 -5.00 1.08 1.72
C GLY A 3 -5.86 2.06 0.91
N THR A 4 -6.68 2.82 1.63
CA THR A 4 -7.62 3.80 1.07
C THR A 4 -6.92 5.14 0.85
N MET A 5 -7.12 5.73 -0.31
CA MET A 5 -6.61 7.06 -0.66
C MET A 5 -7.76 8.04 -0.86
N VAL A 6 -7.48 9.30 -0.58
CA VAL A 6 -8.45 10.39 -0.70
C VAL A 6 -7.84 11.57 -1.43
N GLN A 7 -8.71 12.40 -2.03
CA GLN A 7 -8.38 13.73 -2.51
C GLN A 7 -9.04 14.77 -1.63
N LEU A 8 -8.34 15.86 -1.39
CA LEU A 8 -8.78 16.96 -0.55
C LEU A 8 -8.96 18.23 -1.39
N ASN A 9 -9.88 19.10 -0.96
CA ASN A 9 -9.91 20.48 -1.44
C ASN A 9 -8.98 21.37 -0.62
N GLU A 10 -8.93 22.66 -0.95
CA GLU A 10 -8.09 23.66 -0.27
C GLU A 10 -8.40 23.84 1.22
N GLU A 11 -9.60 23.46 1.68
CA GLU A 11 -10.04 23.53 3.06
C GLU A 11 -9.87 22.21 3.83
N ASN A 12 -9.20 21.21 3.20
CA ASN A 12 -9.01 19.84 3.69
C ASN A 12 -10.30 19.01 3.79
N TYR A 13 -11.35 19.32 3.07
CA TYR A 13 -12.49 18.42 2.94
C TYR A 13 -12.18 17.30 1.96
N ILE A 14 -12.59 16.09 2.31
CA ILE A 14 -12.46 14.93 1.43
C ILE A 14 -13.48 15.05 0.30
N VAL A 15 -12.99 15.24 -0.91
CA VAL A 15 -13.84 15.38 -2.11
C VAL A 15 -13.95 14.08 -2.90
N ASN A 16 -13.02 13.13 -2.69
CA ASN A 16 -13.05 11.85 -3.37
C ASN A 16 -12.33 10.76 -2.57
N PHE A 17 -12.85 9.54 -2.64
CA PHE A 17 -12.18 8.31 -2.19
C PHE A 17 -11.70 7.54 -3.42
N ILE A 18 -10.38 7.37 -3.53
CA ILE A 18 -9.74 6.76 -4.69
C ILE A 18 -9.67 5.24 -4.50
N THR A 19 -10.38 4.52 -5.34
CA THR A 19 -10.30 3.06 -5.39
C THR A 19 -9.06 2.61 -6.17
N LYS A 20 -8.63 1.37 -5.98
CA LYS A 20 -7.49 0.79 -6.71
C LYS A 20 -7.66 0.89 -8.23
N SER A 21 -8.87 0.74 -8.73
CA SER A 21 -9.20 0.87 -10.17
C SER A 21 -9.23 2.31 -10.68
N ALA A 22 -9.42 3.28 -9.81
CA ALA A 22 -9.46 4.71 -10.14
C ALA A 22 -8.14 5.43 -9.89
N PHE A 23 -7.13 4.73 -9.35
CA PHE A 23 -5.83 5.30 -9.08
C PHE A 23 -5.07 5.59 -10.38
N LYS A 24 -4.56 6.81 -10.51
CA LYS A 24 -3.73 7.26 -11.63
C LYS A 24 -2.38 7.72 -11.10
N TYR A 25 -1.30 7.21 -11.68
CA TYR A 25 0.06 7.57 -11.28
C TYR A 25 0.39 9.04 -11.56
N GLU A 26 -0.20 9.62 -12.60
CA GLU A 26 -0.04 11.02 -12.97
C GLU A 26 -0.59 12.00 -11.92
N ASP A 27 -1.58 11.56 -11.14
CA ASP A 27 -2.24 12.35 -10.11
C ASP A 27 -1.75 11.97 -8.68
N ALA A 28 -0.74 11.11 -8.55
CA ALA A 28 -0.30 10.55 -7.27
C ALA A 28 0.03 11.61 -6.22
N ASP A 29 0.57 12.74 -6.63
CA ASP A 29 0.92 13.86 -5.73
C ASP A 29 -0.31 14.57 -5.13
N THR A 30 -1.52 14.31 -5.68
CA THR A 30 -2.79 14.86 -5.19
C THR A 30 -3.51 13.94 -4.22
N TYR A 31 -2.99 12.73 -4.02
CA TYR A 31 -3.61 11.72 -3.19
C TYR A 31 -2.99 11.67 -1.79
N TYR A 32 -3.84 11.51 -0.80
CA TYR A 32 -3.46 11.32 0.59
C TYR A 32 -3.88 9.93 1.05
N LYS A 33 -2.96 9.18 1.67
CA LYS A 33 -3.32 7.90 2.30
C LYS A 33 -4.04 8.17 3.62
N THR A 34 -5.14 7.49 3.87
CA THR A 34 -5.81 7.54 5.17
C THR A 34 -5.04 6.70 6.18
N VAL A 35 -5.07 7.10 7.44
CA VAL A 35 -4.53 6.32 8.56
C VAL A 35 -5.61 5.44 9.22
N ASN A 36 -6.76 5.28 8.56
CA ASN A 36 -7.90 4.46 9.00
C ASN A 36 -8.48 4.86 10.37
N ILE A 37 -8.27 6.12 10.79
CA ILE A 37 -8.81 6.68 12.03
C ILE A 37 -9.84 7.73 11.68
N TYR A 38 -11.10 7.50 12.09
CA TYR A 38 -12.21 8.39 11.82
C TYR A 38 -12.92 8.80 13.12
N LYS A 39 -13.24 10.08 13.21
CA LYS A 39 -14.05 10.63 14.30
C LYS A 39 -15.32 11.24 13.73
N PHE A 40 -16.45 10.69 14.07
CA PHE A 40 -17.75 11.18 13.65
C PHE A 40 -18.48 11.86 14.79
N SER A 41 -19.22 12.95 14.47
CA SER A 41 -20.21 13.49 15.41
C SER A 41 -21.33 12.47 15.59
N LYS A 42 -22.01 12.53 16.74
CA LYS A 42 -23.19 11.67 17.02
C LYS A 42 -24.27 11.87 15.97
N GLU A 43 -24.45 13.11 15.53
CA GLU A 43 -25.46 13.48 14.54
C GLU A 43 -25.13 12.88 13.17
N PHE A 44 -23.91 13.06 12.68
CA PHE A 44 -23.45 12.46 11.42
C PHE A 44 -23.55 10.93 11.47
N ALA A 45 -23.06 10.30 12.55
CA ALA A 45 -23.12 8.86 12.68
C ALA A 45 -24.56 8.34 12.64
N ARG A 46 -25.49 8.96 13.37
CA ARG A 46 -26.89 8.51 13.48
C ARG A 46 -27.69 8.76 12.20
N ASN A 47 -27.53 9.94 11.60
CA ASN A 47 -28.40 10.41 10.53
C ASN A 47 -27.85 10.11 9.13
N ARG A 48 -26.55 9.84 9.02
CA ARG A 48 -25.88 9.59 7.73
C ARG A 48 -25.18 8.24 7.73
N TYR A 49 -24.11 8.10 8.48
CA TYR A 49 -23.21 6.95 8.32
C TYR A 49 -23.90 5.60 8.60
N VAL A 50 -24.56 5.44 9.73
CA VAL A 50 -25.20 4.16 10.13
C VAL A 50 -26.31 3.73 9.17
N PRO A 51 -27.26 4.61 8.76
CA PRO A 51 -28.28 4.24 7.77
C PRO A 51 -27.69 3.81 6.43
N PHE A 52 -26.67 4.53 5.92
CA PHE A 52 -26.00 4.17 4.67
C PHE A 52 -25.21 2.87 4.80
N LEU A 53 -24.54 2.64 5.92
CA LEU A 53 -23.82 1.39 6.18
C LEU A 53 -24.79 0.20 6.17
N HIS A 54 -25.93 0.31 6.85
CA HIS A 54 -26.95 -0.74 6.85
C HIS A 54 -27.50 -1.03 5.44
N ALA A 55 -27.79 0.02 4.69
CA ALA A 55 -28.28 -0.14 3.31
C ALA A 55 -27.22 -0.79 2.42
N TYR A 56 -25.97 -0.35 2.55
CA TYR A 56 -24.83 -0.88 1.79
C TYR A 56 -24.60 -2.36 2.10
N CYS A 57 -24.53 -2.74 3.37
CA CYS A 57 -24.37 -4.14 3.78
C CYS A 57 -25.50 -5.05 3.27
N LYS A 58 -26.74 -4.55 3.25
CA LYS A 58 -27.88 -5.30 2.70
C LYS A 58 -27.81 -5.47 1.18
N ALA A 59 -27.31 -4.47 0.47
CA ALA A 59 -27.26 -4.47 -0.98
C ALA A 59 -26.02 -5.19 -1.55
N MET A 60 -24.86 -4.98 -0.92
CA MET A 60 -23.55 -5.41 -1.44
C MET A 60 -22.90 -6.52 -0.61
N GLY A 61 -23.43 -6.85 0.58
CA GLY A 61 -22.82 -7.79 1.51
C GLY A 61 -21.81 -7.13 2.45
N ASN A 62 -21.05 -7.96 3.19
CA ASN A 62 -20.17 -7.51 4.28
C ASN A 62 -18.67 -7.66 3.95
N ASN A 63 -18.31 -7.89 2.70
CA ASN A 63 -16.93 -8.17 2.28
C ASN A 63 -16.20 -6.95 1.71
N GLU A 64 -16.80 -5.75 1.84
CA GLU A 64 -16.23 -4.50 1.35
C GLU A 64 -15.70 -3.66 2.52
N TYR A 65 -14.75 -2.79 2.21
CA TYR A 65 -14.23 -1.81 3.17
C TYR A 65 -15.32 -0.80 3.53
N TYR A 66 -15.41 -0.44 4.80
CA TYR A 66 -16.41 0.52 5.31
C TYR A 66 -16.25 1.93 4.72
N GLU A 67 -15.07 2.27 4.20
CA GLU A 67 -14.82 3.52 3.48
C GLU A 67 -15.63 3.64 2.19
N GLN A 68 -16.10 2.53 1.61
CA GLN A 68 -17.01 2.59 0.47
C GLN A 68 -18.32 3.31 0.82
N VAL A 69 -18.76 3.19 2.05
CA VAL A 69 -19.93 3.92 2.55
C VAL A 69 -19.63 5.42 2.63
N LEU A 70 -18.44 5.79 3.14
CA LEU A 70 -18.01 7.18 3.19
C LEU A 70 -17.89 7.78 1.80
N LYS A 71 -17.40 7.01 0.83
CA LYS A 71 -17.36 7.39 -0.58
C LYS A 71 -18.74 7.72 -1.13
N VAL A 72 -19.73 6.85 -0.88
CA VAL A 72 -21.12 7.10 -1.33
C VAL A 72 -21.66 8.39 -0.71
N ILE A 73 -21.48 8.59 0.60
CA ILE A 73 -21.92 9.79 1.30
C ILE A 73 -21.27 11.06 0.72
N THR A 74 -19.97 11.00 0.42
CA THR A 74 -19.23 12.12 -0.16
C THR A 74 -19.76 12.55 -1.54
N TYR A 75 -20.27 11.59 -2.32
CA TYR A 75 -20.86 11.90 -3.64
C TYR A 75 -22.30 12.37 -3.61
N LEU A 76 -23.04 12.06 -2.55
CA LEU A 76 -24.46 12.44 -2.45
C LEU A 76 -24.67 13.85 -1.92
N ASP A 77 -23.79 14.29 -1.05
CA ASP A 77 -23.84 15.64 -0.46
C ASP A 77 -22.42 16.25 -0.52
N ASN A 78 -22.34 17.59 -0.46
CA ASN A 78 -21.07 18.26 -0.26
C ASN A 78 -20.36 17.65 0.95
N SER A 79 -19.10 17.23 0.76
CA SER A 79 -18.37 16.46 1.74
C SER A 79 -18.40 17.11 3.12
N GLU A 80 -18.99 16.41 4.09
CA GLU A 80 -18.96 16.79 5.52
C GLU A 80 -17.70 16.24 6.23
N LEU A 81 -16.89 15.45 5.52
CA LEU A 81 -15.70 14.80 6.05
C LEU A 81 -14.48 15.68 5.85
N LYS A 82 -13.90 16.12 6.96
CA LYS A 82 -12.68 16.92 6.96
C LYS A 82 -11.49 16.06 7.36
N ALA A 83 -10.42 16.12 6.56
CA ALA A 83 -9.17 15.46 6.89
C ALA A 83 -8.39 16.28 7.93
N LEU A 84 -7.70 15.58 8.82
CA LEU A 84 -6.67 16.12 9.70
C LEU A 84 -5.34 15.55 9.25
N PRO A 85 -4.51 16.32 8.52
CA PRO A 85 -3.17 15.86 8.15
C PRO A 85 -2.33 15.60 9.41
N ILE A 86 -1.65 14.46 9.45
CA ILE A 86 -0.79 14.10 10.60
C ILE A 86 0.63 14.67 10.52
N GLY A 87 0.94 15.41 9.44
CA GLY A 87 2.22 16.12 9.32
C GLY A 87 3.43 15.20 9.36
N ASN A 88 4.33 15.46 10.30
CA ASN A 88 5.59 14.72 10.46
C ASN A 88 5.54 13.62 11.52
N GLU A 89 4.37 13.34 12.10
CA GLU A 89 4.20 12.27 13.05
C GLU A 89 4.48 10.92 12.41
N LYS A 90 5.18 10.06 13.14
CA LYS A 90 5.44 8.70 12.70
C LYS A 90 4.14 7.92 12.71
N TRP A 91 3.85 7.24 11.61
CA TRP A 91 2.71 6.36 11.50
C TRP A 91 3.10 5.15 10.62
N TYR A 92 2.59 3.99 10.93
CA TYR A 92 2.74 2.79 10.13
C TYR A 92 1.56 1.83 10.34
N GLU A 93 1.06 1.22 9.26
CA GLU A 93 0.00 0.22 9.29
C GLU A 93 0.63 -1.17 9.36
N ILE A 94 0.13 -2.01 10.25
CA ILE A 94 0.68 -3.34 10.52
C ILE A 94 -0.36 -4.38 10.09
N ASP A 95 -0.14 -5.03 8.97
CA ASP A 95 -1.00 -6.08 8.43
C ASP A 95 -0.37 -7.46 8.59
N ASP A 96 0.95 -7.54 8.59
CA ASP A 96 1.69 -8.78 8.73
C ASP A 96 2.95 -8.65 9.62
N ILE A 97 3.69 -9.77 9.77
CA ILE A 97 4.90 -9.81 10.60
C ILE A 97 6.03 -8.94 10.01
N GLN A 98 6.04 -8.71 8.69
CA GLN A 98 7.04 -7.86 8.06
C GLN A 98 6.74 -6.39 8.35
N ASP A 99 5.47 -6.01 8.38
CA ASP A 99 5.04 -4.67 8.75
C ASP A 99 5.36 -4.36 10.21
N LEU A 100 5.16 -5.34 11.12
CA LEU A 100 5.56 -5.20 12.52
C LEU A 100 7.05 -4.92 12.65
N ASP A 101 7.90 -5.67 11.95
CA ASP A 101 9.34 -5.49 11.96
C ASP A 101 9.76 -4.10 11.40
N ILE A 102 9.08 -3.61 10.37
CA ILE A 102 9.29 -2.25 9.85
C ILE A 102 8.85 -1.20 10.89
N ALA A 103 7.67 -1.37 11.47
CA ALA A 103 7.16 -0.47 12.51
C ALA A 103 8.12 -0.41 13.71
N GLU A 104 8.61 -1.54 14.20
CA GLU A 104 9.61 -1.59 15.26
C GLU A 104 10.89 -0.81 14.93
N CYS A 105 11.34 -0.83 13.68
CA CYS A 105 12.48 -0.04 13.23
C CYS A 105 12.16 1.46 13.15
N ILE A 106 10.94 1.83 12.66
CA ILE A 106 10.52 3.24 12.54
C ILE A 106 10.39 3.90 13.91
N PHE A 107 9.84 3.15 14.91
CA PHE A 107 9.58 3.66 16.25
C PHE A 107 10.71 3.42 17.23
N ALA A 108 11.78 2.70 16.86
CA ALA A 108 12.94 2.50 17.71
C ALA A 108 13.63 3.82 18.05
N GLU A 109 14.23 3.87 19.24
CA GLU A 109 15.19 4.91 19.61
C GLU A 109 16.40 4.87 18.68
N ASP A 110 17.05 6.02 18.44
CA ASP A 110 18.13 6.15 17.45
C ASP A 110 19.27 5.15 17.68
N ASN A 111 19.61 4.87 18.94
CA ASN A 111 20.67 3.91 19.30
C ASN A 111 20.30 2.45 18.93
N ASP A 112 19.02 2.10 19.02
CA ASP A 112 18.53 0.74 18.74
C ASP A 112 18.18 0.55 17.26
N LYS A 113 17.85 1.63 16.57
CA LYS A 113 17.43 1.63 15.17
C LYS A 113 18.50 1.02 14.27
N LEU A 114 19.77 1.42 14.43
CA LEU A 114 20.87 0.88 13.65
C LEU A 114 21.06 -0.63 13.89
N ALA A 115 20.97 -1.06 15.16
CA ALA A 115 21.09 -2.48 15.51
C ALA A 115 19.95 -3.31 14.89
N LYS A 116 18.71 -2.81 14.95
CA LYS A 116 17.54 -3.46 14.34
C LYS A 116 17.67 -3.55 12.81
N ILE A 117 18.13 -2.48 12.13
CA ILE A 117 18.34 -2.47 10.69
C ILE A 117 19.47 -3.44 10.30
N ASN A 118 20.58 -3.46 11.03
CA ASN A 118 21.72 -4.33 10.76
C ASN A 118 21.42 -5.82 10.99
N SER A 119 20.46 -6.14 11.85
CA SER A 119 20.00 -7.52 12.06
C SER A 119 19.21 -8.07 10.89
N ARG A 120 18.77 -7.21 9.97
CA ARG A 120 18.01 -7.60 8.77
C ARG A 120 18.96 -7.87 7.62
N TYR A 121 18.55 -8.81 6.78
CA TYR A 121 19.25 -9.10 5.54
C TYR A 121 18.37 -8.74 4.34
N GLY A 122 18.62 -7.57 3.76
CA GLY A 122 17.84 -7.05 2.63
C GLY A 122 16.52 -6.36 3.01
N GLY A 123 15.72 -6.03 2.01
CA GLY A 123 14.42 -5.39 2.20
C GLY A 123 14.48 -3.90 2.59
N TYR A 124 15.62 -3.25 2.44
CA TYR A 124 15.84 -1.84 2.83
C TYR A 124 14.96 -0.83 2.08
N TRP A 125 14.48 -1.18 0.89
CA TRP A 125 13.55 -0.33 0.12
C TRP A 125 12.23 -0.05 0.83
N ARG A 126 11.90 -0.82 1.88
CA ARG A 126 10.70 -0.62 2.70
C ARG A 126 10.85 0.51 3.71
N PHE A 127 12.06 1.06 3.87
CA PHE A 127 12.32 2.13 4.82
C PHE A 127 12.40 3.48 4.09
N PRO A 128 11.39 4.35 4.25
CA PRO A 128 11.39 5.66 3.63
C PRO A 128 12.62 6.49 4.05
N GLY A 129 13.26 7.15 3.07
CA GLY A 129 14.38 8.04 3.33
C GLY A 129 15.73 7.35 3.62
N MET A 130 15.79 6.00 3.59
CA MET A 130 17.05 5.28 3.70
C MET A 130 17.80 5.32 2.38
N ILE A 131 19.10 5.70 2.43
CA ILE A 131 19.99 5.58 1.29
C ILE A 131 20.71 4.24 1.42
N ASP A 132 20.43 3.31 0.51
CA ASP A 132 20.99 1.96 0.51
C ASP A 132 22.29 1.90 -0.30
N TYR A 133 23.40 1.64 0.38
CA TYR A 133 24.72 1.38 -0.24
C TYR A 133 25.05 -0.11 -0.33
N CYS A 134 24.17 -0.98 0.14
CA CYS A 134 24.35 -2.43 0.16
C CYS A 134 23.68 -3.14 -1.02
N TYR A 135 23.12 -2.41 -1.97
CA TYR A 135 22.36 -2.99 -3.07
C TYR A 135 23.30 -3.62 -4.11
N LEU A 136 23.44 -4.93 -4.04
CA LEU A 136 24.32 -5.70 -4.92
C LEU A 136 23.61 -6.19 -6.20
N VAL A 137 22.37 -5.79 -6.43
CA VAL A 137 21.59 -6.21 -7.59
C VAL A 137 21.80 -5.23 -8.74
N ASN A 138 22.13 -5.75 -9.92
CA ASN A 138 22.21 -4.92 -11.12
C ASN A 138 20.78 -4.46 -11.54
N PRO A 139 20.44 -3.16 -11.49
CA PRO A 139 19.11 -2.68 -11.83
C PRO A 139 18.77 -2.82 -13.33
N TYR A 140 19.78 -3.09 -14.17
CA TYR A 140 19.63 -3.28 -15.62
C TYR A 140 19.56 -4.76 -16.02
N PHE A 141 19.59 -5.67 -15.05
CA PHE A 141 19.54 -7.10 -15.26
C PHE A 141 18.49 -7.74 -14.32
N PRO A 142 17.69 -8.72 -14.78
CA PRO A 142 17.67 -9.26 -16.15
C PRO A 142 17.08 -8.28 -17.16
N THR A 143 17.49 -8.40 -18.43
CA THR A 143 16.94 -7.58 -19.51
C THR A 143 15.47 -7.89 -19.73
N ARG A 144 14.72 -6.96 -20.35
CA ARG A 144 13.30 -7.17 -20.64
C ARG A 144 13.05 -8.44 -21.45
N ARG A 145 13.89 -8.69 -22.45
CA ARG A 145 13.83 -9.92 -23.25
C ARG A 145 13.97 -11.19 -22.41
N MET A 146 14.93 -11.23 -21.48
CA MET A 146 15.11 -12.37 -20.56
C MET A 146 13.89 -12.55 -19.64
N MET A 147 13.32 -11.48 -19.15
CA MET A 147 12.11 -11.55 -18.33
C MET A 147 10.92 -12.09 -19.10
N ASP A 148 10.76 -11.69 -20.35
CA ASP A 148 9.67 -12.17 -21.20
C ASP A 148 9.87 -13.65 -21.57
N GLU A 149 11.12 -14.07 -21.78
CA GLU A 149 11.49 -15.46 -22.04
C GLU A 149 11.24 -16.36 -20.80
N ILE A 150 11.60 -15.90 -19.60
CA ILE A 150 11.30 -16.60 -18.34
C ILE A 150 9.79 -16.73 -18.14
N ARG A 151 9.03 -15.65 -18.35
CA ARG A 151 7.56 -15.67 -18.21
C ARG A 151 6.88 -16.64 -19.16
N SER A 152 7.31 -16.67 -20.42
CA SER A 152 6.73 -17.56 -21.44
C SER A 152 7.05 -19.05 -21.22
N ASN A 153 8.09 -19.35 -20.44
CA ASN A 153 8.51 -20.72 -20.13
C ASN A 153 8.34 -21.07 -18.64
N PHE A 154 7.60 -20.26 -17.89
CA PHE A 154 7.53 -20.41 -16.44
C PHE A 154 7.03 -21.79 -16.00
N ASP A 155 5.98 -22.31 -16.64
CA ASP A 155 5.42 -23.62 -16.30
C ASP A 155 6.42 -24.76 -16.60
N ALA A 156 7.10 -24.69 -17.72
CA ALA A 156 8.16 -25.66 -18.07
C ALA A 156 9.34 -25.61 -17.09
N LEU A 157 9.75 -24.40 -16.66
CA LEU A 157 10.83 -24.22 -15.68
C LEU A 157 10.48 -24.81 -14.30
N LEU A 158 9.20 -24.87 -13.94
CA LEU A 158 8.76 -25.45 -12.68
C LEU A 158 8.55 -26.96 -12.73
N THR A 159 8.21 -27.52 -13.90
CA THR A 159 7.79 -28.92 -14.06
C THR A 159 8.84 -29.80 -14.71
N GLU A 160 9.78 -29.23 -15.46
CA GLU A 160 10.80 -29.99 -16.19
C GLU A 160 12.14 -30.00 -15.44
N TYR A 161 12.78 -31.17 -15.41
CA TYR A 161 14.10 -31.31 -14.81
C TYR A 161 15.18 -30.78 -15.78
N PRO A 162 16.09 -29.88 -15.36
CA PRO A 162 17.10 -29.34 -16.25
C PRO A 162 18.11 -30.43 -16.65
N SER A 163 18.44 -30.51 -17.95
CA SER A 163 19.51 -31.38 -18.45
C SER A 163 20.89 -30.78 -18.11
N GLY A 164 21.60 -31.38 -17.16
CA GLY A 164 22.92 -30.93 -16.74
C GLY A 164 23.97 -30.89 -17.88
N LEU A 165 23.91 -31.82 -18.82
CA LEU A 165 24.80 -31.86 -19.98
C LEU A 165 24.54 -30.68 -20.93
N ARG A 166 23.28 -30.34 -21.16
CA ARG A 166 22.93 -29.22 -22.05
C ARG A 166 23.26 -27.86 -21.44
N VAL A 167 23.05 -27.72 -20.15
CA VAL A 167 23.41 -26.48 -19.43
C VAL A 167 24.90 -26.25 -19.44
N ASN A 168 25.68 -27.27 -19.15
CA ASN A 168 27.16 -27.20 -19.18
C ASN A 168 27.72 -26.85 -20.56
N SER A 169 27.10 -27.34 -21.64
CA SER A 169 27.52 -27.02 -23.00
C SER A 169 27.17 -25.61 -23.47
N LEU A 170 26.23 -24.93 -22.77
CA LEU A 170 25.84 -23.54 -23.04
C LEU A 170 26.68 -22.54 -22.24
N ILE A 171 27.32 -22.99 -21.16
CA ILE A 171 28.13 -22.14 -20.28
C ILE A 171 29.62 -22.20 -20.66
N ALA A 172 30.06 -23.28 -21.32
CA ALA A 172 31.42 -23.46 -21.84
C ALA A 172 31.64 -22.72 -23.16
#